data_8140abf6aa5e2532c31fe5b4baa67e46
#
_entry.id   8140abf6aa5e2532c31fe5b4baa67e46
#
_cell.length_a   1.000
_cell.length_b   1.000
_cell.length_c   1.000
_cell.angle_alpha   90.00
_cell.angle_beta   90.00
_cell.angle_gamma   90.00
#
_symmetry.space_group_name_H-M   'P 1'
#
loop_
_entity.id
_entity.type
_entity.pdbx_description
1 polymer ?
#
loop_
_entity_poly.entity_id
_entity_poly.type
_entity_poly.pdbx_seq_one_letter_code
_entity_poly.pdbx_strand_id
1 'polypeptide(L)'
;MPKVKNWQIAREMNYPYPDKRPKKQIAYIFDTNKCIACQTCTMACKTTWTAGKGQEYVFWNNVESKPWGYYPLGWDVRILNLLGAQKWEGGVYAGKTIFEAPSKPEEILGYMPDERDYASPNLGEDECKDIIIDVEDHYIKGPVHNNWGFYLARICNHCTYPACVAACPRKAIYKREEDGIVLIDQKRCRGYRECVRACPYKKPFYNNTTRVSEKCIACYPKIENGEMPQCVTTCIGKIRLQGFKSRPDKVRKNNPMDYLIHVKKIALPLYPQLGTEPNVYYIPPVHVDQRFLKQMFGPGADKSVQLYRNAIKDKELIGALTLFGCTQGIVDTYRVEGDHTIGFDEKGKEIVNVPLTEPVFVRPAKIEATGAYLYNNT
;
A
#
# COMPACT_ATOMS: atom_id res chain seq x y z
N MET A 1 18.10 -20.81 4.49
CA MET A 1 16.91 -20.36 3.70
C MET A 1 17.26 -20.25 2.23
N PRO A 2 16.33 -20.57 1.31
CA PRO A 2 16.51 -20.26 -0.11
C PRO A 2 16.75 -18.77 -0.34
N LYS A 3 17.55 -18.45 -1.37
CA LYS A 3 17.67 -17.07 -1.84
C LYS A 3 16.62 -16.82 -2.90
N VAL A 4 15.98 -15.66 -2.84
CA VAL A 4 14.96 -15.21 -3.78
C VAL A 4 15.29 -13.81 -4.29
N LYS A 5 15.02 -13.55 -5.57
CA LYS A 5 15.24 -12.23 -6.15
C LYS A 5 14.10 -11.29 -5.78
N ASN A 6 14.41 -10.24 -5.03
CA ASN A 6 13.47 -9.18 -4.71
C ASN A 6 13.75 -7.95 -5.59
N TRP A 7 12.79 -7.65 -6.46
CA TRP A 7 12.93 -6.58 -7.46
C TRP A 7 12.84 -5.18 -6.88
N GLN A 8 12.15 -5.03 -5.72
CA GLN A 8 11.95 -3.71 -5.11
C GLN A 8 13.17 -3.24 -4.32
N ILE A 9 14.00 -4.17 -3.84
CA ILE A 9 15.28 -3.87 -3.19
C ILE A 9 16.48 -4.11 -4.10
N ALA A 10 16.24 -4.49 -5.35
CA ALA A 10 17.22 -4.71 -6.41
C ALA A 10 18.32 -5.74 -6.08
N ARG A 11 18.06 -6.70 -5.20
CA ARG A 11 18.99 -7.78 -4.84
C ARG A 11 18.31 -9.08 -4.48
N GLU A 12 19.09 -10.12 -4.29
CA GLU A 12 18.64 -11.35 -3.64
C GLU A 12 18.57 -11.17 -2.12
N MET A 13 17.64 -11.89 -1.50
CA MET A 13 17.48 -11.96 -0.05
C MET A 13 17.09 -13.36 0.41
N ASN A 14 17.24 -13.63 1.70
CA ASN A 14 16.75 -14.87 2.30
C ASN A 14 15.22 -14.85 2.42
N TYR A 15 14.58 -15.97 2.07
CA TYR A 15 13.14 -16.19 2.32
C TYR A 15 12.90 -17.69 2.58
N PRO A 16 11.98 -18.10 3.49
CA PRO A 16 11.85 -19.51 3.88
C PRO A 16 11.34 -20.44 2.79
N TYR A 17 10.70 -19.92 1.74
CA TYR A 17 10.15 -20.72 0.66
C TYR A 17 10.77 -20.35 -0.69
N PRO A 18 10.75 -21.28 -1.68
CA PRO A 18 11.15 -20.98 -3.04
C PRO A 18 10.32 -19.84 -3.66
N ASP A 19 10.88 -19.15 -4.63
CA ASP A 19 10.17 -18.12 -5.39
C ASP A 19 9.06 -18.77 -6.24
N LYS A 20 7.82 -18.62 -5.80
CA LYS A 20 6.61 -19.03 -6.52
C LYS A 20 5.79 -17.80 -6.86
N ARG A 21 6.10 -17.19 -7.99
CA ARG A 21 5.30 -16.06 -8.50
C ARG A 21 4.07 -16.58 -9.25
N PRO A 22 2.90 -15.97 -9.03
CA PRO A 22 1.70 -16.32 -9.75
C PRO A 22 1.82 -15.94 -11.23
N LYS A 23 0.94 -16.49 -12.06
CA LYS A 23 0.83 -16.12 -13.49
C LYS A 23 0.48 -14.65 -13.66
N LYS A 24 -0.45 -14.16 -12.84
CA LYS A 24 -0.85 -12.76 -12.72
C LYS A 24 -0.73 -12.35 -11.25
N GLN A 25 -0.28 -11.16 -10.97
CA GLN A 25 -0.20 -10.68 -9.60
C GLN A 25 -1.19 -9.54 -9.41
N ILE A 26 -2.17 -9.76 -8.54
CA ILE A 26 -3.05 -8.67 -8.11
C ILE A 26 -2.23 -7.51 -7.57
N ALA A 27 -2.54 -6.31 -7.99
CA ALA A 27 -1.91 -5.11 -7.49
C ALA A 27 -2.90 -3.95 -7.38
N TYR A 28 -2.56 -3.01 -6.52
CA TYR A 28 -3.31 -1.78 -6.29
C TYR A 28 -2.35 -0.60 -6.38
N ILE A 29 -2.85 0.53 -6.91
CA ILE A 29 -2.15 1.81 -6.86
C ILE A 29 -3.07 2.81 -6.19
N PHE A 30 -2.53 3.55 -5.21
CA PHE A 30 -3.24 4.58 -4.47
C PHE A 30 -2.55 5.93 -4.70
N ASP A 31 -3.30 6.89 -5.25
CA ASP A 31 -2.83 8.27 -5.38
C ASP A 31 -3.08 9.02 -4.07
N THR A 32 -2.02 9.21 -3.28
CA THR A 32 -2.12 9.87 -1.98
C THR A 32 -2.36 11.37 -2.09
N ASN A 33 -2.14 11.96 -3.27
CA ASN A 33 -2.40 13.38 -3.51
C ASN A 33 -3.89 13.74 -3.54
N LYS A 34 -4.75 12.74 -3.79
CA LYS A 34 -6.19 12.92 -3.91
C LYS A 34 -6.98 12.42 -2.69
N CYS A 35 -6.32 11.76 -1.73
CA CYS A 35 -7.00 11.20 -0.55
C CYS A 35 -7.44 12.30 0.40
N ILE A 36 -8.73 12.28 0.80
CA ILE A 36 -9.33 13.24 1.74
C ILE A 36 -9.68 12.61 3.09
N ALA A 37 -9.24 11.40 3.35
CA ALA A 37 -9.56 10.64 4.57
C ALA A 37 -11.06 10.50 4.87
N CYS A 38 -11.92 10.51 3.88
CA CYS A 38 -13.37 10.39 4.07
C CYS A 38 -13.84 9.06 4.66
N GLN A 39 -12.95 8.08 4.81
CA GLN A 39 -13.19 6.74 5.38
C GLN A 39 -14.27 5.90 4.68
N THR A 40 -14.86 6.36 3.58
CA THR A 40 -15.88 5.59 2.83
C THR A 40 -15.38 4.21 2.44
N CYS A 41 -14.13 4.11 1.99
CA CYS A 41 -13.50 2.84 1.66
C CYS A 41 -13.32 1.91 2.87
N THR A 42 -13.08 2.49 4.06
CA THR A 42 -12.98 1.77 5.34
C THR A 42 -14.34 1.21 5.74
N MET A 43 -15.37 2.05 5.72
CA MET A 43 -16.72 1.64 6.10
C MET A 43 -17.33 0.66 5.09
N ALA A 44 -17.13 0.86 3.80
CA ALA A 44 -17.57 -0.09 2.78
C ALA A 44 -16.93 -1.48 2.93
N CYS A 45 -15.65 -1.54 3.27
CA CYS A 45 -14.98 -2.80 3.59
C CYS A 45 -15.52 -3.41 4.89
N LYS A 46 -15.74 -2.56 5.91
CA LYS A 46 -16.25 -2.96 7.22
C LYS A 46 -17.62 -3.62 7.11
N THR A 47 -18.55 -2.97 6.46
CA THR A 47 -19.94 -3.46 6.31
C THR A 47 -20.03 -4.72 5.43
N THR A 48 -19.15 -4.85 4.45
CA THR A 48 -19.17 -6.00 3.54
C THR A 48 -18.51 -7.24 4.12
N TRP A 49 -17.39 -7.09 4.86
CA TRP A 49 -16.51 -8.21 5.19
C TRP A 49 -16.21 -8.40 6.67
N THR A 50 -16.36 -7.37 7.50
CA THR A 50 -15.94 -7.41 8.90
C THR A 50 -17.00 -6.90 9.88
N ALA A 51 -18.27 -7.23 9.62
CA ALA A 51 -19.42 -6.90 10.46
C ALA A 51 -19.91 -8.06 11.34
N GLY A 52 -19.16 -9.16 11.42
CA GLY A 52 -19.52 -10.34 12.21
C GLY A 52 -19.06 -10.24 13.67
N LYS A 53 -19.30 -11.32 14.43
CA LYS A 53 -18.93 -11.42 15.84
C LYS A 53 -17.43 -11.30 16.05
N GLY A 54 -17.01 -10.48 17.02
CA GLY A 54 -15.61 -10.27 17.37
C GLY A 54 -14.83 -9.46 16.33
N GLN A 55 -15.53 -8.79 15.42
CA GLN A 55 -14.93 -7.96 14.39
C GLN A 55 -15.11 -6.46 14.62
N GLU A 56 -15.58 -6.05 15.79
CA GLU A 56 -15.92 -4.66 16.13
C GLU A 56 -14.74 -3.71 15.82
N TYR A 57 -13.54 -4.10 16.20
CA TYR A 57 -12.29 -3.33 15.98
C TYR A 57 -11.44 -3.89 14.82
N VAL A 58 -11.97 -4.78 13.99
CA VAL A 58 -11.26 -5.34 12.84
C VAL A 58 -11.52 -4.49 11.60
N PHE A 59 -10.52 -3.72 11.18
CA PHE A 59 -10.57 -2.88 9.99
C PHE A 59 -9.54 -3.34 8.96
N TRP A 60 -9.95 -4.19 8.02
CA TRP A 60 -9.07 -4.67 6.96
C TRP A 60 -8.56 -3.55 6.06
N ASN A 61 -9.39 -2.54 5.86
CA ASN A 61 -9.02 -1.29 5.21
C ASN A 61 -9.15 -0.16 6.22
N ASN A 62 -8.17 0.71 6.29
CA ASN A 62 -8.21 1.94 7.07
C ASN A 62 -7.46 3.05 6.33
N VAL A 63 -7.73 4.29 6.70
CA VAL A 63 -6.98 5.46 6.26
C VAL A 63 -6.42 6.13 7.50
N GLU A 64 -5.13 6.36 7.53
CA GLU A 64 -4.43 6.97 8.65
C GLU A 64 -3.74 8.26 8.25
N SER A 65 -3.60 9.20 9.17
CA SER A 65 -2.82 10.42 8.97
C SER A 65 -1.33 10.16 9.13
N LYS A 66 -0.50 10.78 8.32
CA LYS A 66 0.96 10.74 8.40
C LYS A 66 1.51 12.16 8.52
N PRO A 67 2.49 12.37 9.39
CA PRO A 67 3.23 11.39 10.21
C PRO A 67 2.51 10.97 11.50
N TRP A 68 1.39 11.57 11.81
CA TRP A 68 0.58 11.24 13.00
C TRP A 68 -0.39 10.09 12.70
N GLY A 69 -1.13 9.64 13.65
CA GLY A 69 -2.25 8.71 13.46
C GLY A 69 -1.91 7.35 12.83
N TYR A 70 -1.89 6.31 13.66
CA TYR A 70 -1.53 4.94 13.25
C TYR A 70 -2.58 3.94 13.70
N TYR A 71 -2.72 2.85 12.96
CA TYR A 71 -3.55 1.72 13.34
C TYR A 71 -2.92 0.39 12.88
N PRO A 72 -2.29 -0.38 13.76
CA PRO A 72 -2.05 -0.14 15.20
C PRO A 72 -1.01 0.96 15.44
N LEU A 73 -1.01 1.47 16.66
CA LEU A 73 -0.22 2.63 17.05
C LEU A 73 1.27 2.45 16.77
N GLY A 74 1.86 3.40 16.03
CA GLY A 74 3.30 3.44 15.73
C GLY A 74 3.83 2.24 14.96
N TRP A 75 3.02 1.53 14.20
CA TRP A 75 3.40 0.26 13.56
C TRP A 75 4.65 0.36 12.69
N ASP A 76 4.80 1.41 11.91
CA ASP A 76 5.95 1.60 11.02
C ASP A 76 7.20 2.05 11.78
N VAL A 77 7.07 2.96 12.71
CA VAL A 77 8.19 3.40 13.56
C VAL A 77 8.75 2.23 14.35
N ARG A 78 7.90 1.42 14.98
CA ARG A 78 8.32 0.25 15.75
C ARG A 78 9.06 -0.78 14.91
N ILE A 79 8.54 -1.12 13.73
CA ILE A 79 9.22 -2.12 12.88
C ILE A 79 10.52 -1.59 12.29
N LEU A 80 10.59 -0.31 11.92
CA LEU A 80 11.82 0.31 11.41
C LEU A 80 12.89 0.42 12.50
N ASN A 81 12.52 0.74 13.74
CA ASN A 81 13.44 0.74 14.88
C ASN A 81 13.98 -0.67 15.16
N LEU A 82 13.13 -1.69 15.12
CA LEU A 82 13.56 -3.09 15.26
C LEU A 82 14.48 -3.53 14.14
N LEU A 83 14.25 -3.08 12.91
CA LEU A 83 15.08 -3.39 11.75
C LEU A 83 16.47 -2.76 11.87
N GLY A 84 16.59 -1.64 12.55
CA GLY A 84 17.85 -0.91 12.72
C GLY A 84 18.20 -0.07 11.49
N ALA A 85 19.51 0.11 11.25
CA ALA A 85 20.01 0.96 10.19
C ALA A 85 19.59 0.49 8.79
N GLN A 86 18.99 1.40 8.02
CA GLN A 86 18.59 1.17 6.65
C GLN A 86 19.47 1.99 5.71
N LYS A 87 20.04 1.34 4.70
CA LYS A 87 20.95 1.99 3.77
C LYS A 87 20.65 1.60 2.33
N TRP A 88 20.62 2.58 1.45
CA TRP A 88 20.50 2.40 0.01
C TRP A 88 21.77 2.87 -0.68
N GLU A 89 22.31 2.06 -1.60
CA GLU A 89 23.52 2.34 -2.37
C GLU A 89 23.21 2.15 -3.86
N GLY A 90 23.28 3.20 -4.66
CA GLY A 90 23.01 3.12 -6.09
C GLY A 90 21.64 2.54 -6.47
N GLY A 91 20.63 2.68 -5.60
CA GLY A 91 19.30 2.09 -5.79
C GLY A 91 19.16 0.64 -5.32
N VAL A 92 20.21 0.03 -4.78
CA VAL A 92 20.19 -1.28 -4.16
C VAL A 92 20.10 -1.14 -2.65
N TYR A 93 19.25 -1.93 -2.00
CA TYR A 93 19.15 -1.93 -0.54
C TYR A 93 20.28 -2.75 0.08
N ALA A 94 21.19 -2.10 0.79
CA ALA A 94 22.36 -2.71 1.42
C ALA A 94 22.08 -3.18 2.87
N GLY A 95 20.95 -2.80 3.48
CA GLY A 95 20.56 -3.21 4.82
C GLY A 95 20.01 -4.64 4.91
N LYS A 96 19.70 -5.08 6.13
CA LYS A 96 18.98 -6.35 6.37
C LYS A 96 17.48 -6.16 6.21
N THR A 97 16.82 -7.15 5.61
CA THR A 97 15.33 -7.24 5.59
C THR A 97 14.83 -7.89 6.88
N ILE A 98 13.50 -7.92 7.08
CA ILE A 98 12.89 -8.60 8.24
C ILE A 98 13.17 -10.12 8.27
N PHE A 99 13.55 -10.70 7.16
CA PHE A 99 13.93 -12.12 7.04
C PHE A 99 15.41 -12.37 7.30
N GLU A 100 16.24 -11.34 7.33
CA GLU A 100 17.69 -11.40 7.48
C GLU A 100 18.18 -10.77 8.79
N ALA A 101 17.33 -9.95 9.43
CA ALA A 101 17.69 -9.24 10.66
C ALA A 101 17.79 -10.14 11.90
N PRO A 102 16.91 -11.15 12.11
CA PRO A 102 16.99 -12.02 13.27
C PRO A 102 18.28 -12.84 13.27
N SER A 103 18.77 -13.17 14.48
CA SER A 103 19.93 -14.04 14.67
C SER A 103 19.65 -15.50 14.31
N LYS A 104 18.40 -15.95 14.48
CA LYS A 104 17.96 -17.30 14.12
C LYS A 104 17.34 -17.28 12.72
N PRO A 105 17.80 -18.13 11.80
CA PRO A 105 17.34 -18.12 10.41
C PRO A 105 15.82 -18.38 10.23
N GLU A 106 15.19 -19.08 11.17
CA GLU A 106 13.78 -19.43 11.10
C GLU A 106 12.87 -18.31 11.64
N GLU A 107 13.44 -17.36 12.33
CA GLU A 107 12.69 -16.24 12.89
C GLU A 107 12.47 -15.13 11.85
N ILE A 108 11.33 -14.48 11.97
CA ILE A 108 11.00 -13.28 11.19
C ILE A 108 10.91 -12.13 12.16
N LEU A 109 11.59 -11.03 11.86
CA LEU A 109 11.53 -9.83 12.66
C LEU A 109 10.09 -9.32 12.74
N GLY A 110 9.65 -9.03 13.95
CA GLY A 110 8.31 -8.52 14.16
C GLY A 110 7.99 -8.38 15.64
N TYR A 111 6.88 -7.77 15.95
CA TYR A 111 6.37 -7.60 17.30
C TYR A 111 4.87 -7.90 17.35
N MET A 112 4.36 -8.28 18.51
CA MET A 112 2.93 -8.44 18.72
C MET A 112 2.36 -7.08 19.15
N PRO A 113 1.39 -6.52 18.40
CA PRO A 113 0.69 -5.32 18.87
C PRO A 113 -0.10 -5.62 20.15
N ASP A 114 -0.16 -4.65 21.04
CA ASP A 114 -1.01 -4.68 22.21
C ASP A 114 -2.47 -4.35 21.81
N GLU A 115 -3.41 -4.71 22.66
CA GLU A 115 -4.83 -4.34 22.48
C GLU A 115 -5.00 -2.81 22.49
N ARG A 116 -4.20 -2.09 23.27
CA ARG A 116 -4.15 -0.63 23.31
C ARG A 116 -3.78 -0.03 21.95
N ASP A 117 -2.96 -0.72 21.17
CA ASP A 117 -2.56 -0.27 19.81
C ASP A 117 -3.76 -0.22 18.85
N TYR A 118 -4.85 -0.90 19.19
CA TYR A 118 -6.10 -0.95 18.41
C TYR A 118 -7.30 -0.29 19.13
N ALA A 119 -7.09 0.28 20.33
CA ALA A 119 -8.17 0.83 21.14
C ALA A 119 -8.92 1.96 20.43
N SER A 120 -8.20 2.73 19.63
CA SER A 120 -8.75 3.81 18.83
C SER A 120 -8.38 3.61 17.36
N PRO A 121 -9.27 2.99 16.56
CA PRO A 121 -9.04 2.90 15.11
C PRO A 121 -8.88 4.30 14.55
N ASN A 122 -7.71 4.60 14.02
CA ASN A 122 -7.47 5.93 13.47
C ASN A 122 -8.40 6.18 12.27
N LEU A 123 -9.38 7.01 12.49
CA LEU A 123 -10.32 7.50 11.51
C LEU A 123 -10.01 8.95 11.07
N GLY A 124 -8.76 9.36 11.19
CA GLY A 124 -8.26 10.67 10.80
C GLY A 124 -8.00 11.63 11.95
N GLU A 125 -8.18 11.18 13.19
CA GLU A 125 -7.89 12.00 14.38
C GLU A 125 -6.45 11.80 14.86
N ASP A 126 -5.92 12.81 15.50
CA ASP A 126 -4.61 12.82 16.12
C ASP A 126 -4.63 12.15 17.48
N GLU A 127 -4.38 10.86 17.52
CA GLU A 127 -4.27 10.08 18.76
C GLU A 127 -2.83 9.94 19.23
N CYS A 128 -1.91 10.59 18.57
CA CYS A 128 -0.49 10.51 18.87
C CYS A 128 0.00 11.59 19.82
N LYS A 129 -0.89 12.30 20.50
CA LYS A 129 -0.50 13.31 21.49
C LYS A 129 0.49 12.79 22.52
N ASP A 130 0.31 11.54 22.94
CA ASP A 130 1.19 10.91 23.93
C ASP A 130 2.52 10.40 23.36
N ILE A 131 2.65 10.31 22.02
CA ILE A 131 3.87 9.90 21.34
C ILE A 131 4.69 11.11 20.91
N ILE A 132 4.04 12.23 20.66
CA ILE A 132 4.69 13.50 20.40
C ILE A 132 4.88 14.18 21.75
N ILE A 133 5.82 13.66 22.51
CA ILE A 133 6.25 14.26 23.75
C ILE A 133 6.65 15.70 23.44
N ASP A 134 6.11 16.66 24.16
CA ASP A 134 6.39 18.08 24.00
C ASP A 134 5.99 18.70 22.65
N VAL A 135 4.76 18.44 22.25
CA VAL A 135 4.18 19.12 21.09
C VAL A 135 4.24 20.65 21.27
N GLU A 136 4.01 21.16 22.46
CA GLU A 136 4.03 22.59 22.71
C GLU A 136 5.42 23.20 22.50
N ASP A 137 6.48 22.57 22.96
CA ASP A 137 7.83 23.08 22.79
C ASP A 137 8.41 22.81 21.38
N HIS A 138 8.14 21.68 20.78
CA HIS A 138 8.65 21.33 19.45
C HIS A 138 7.83 21.93 18.31
N TYR A 139 6.54 22.11 18.50
CA TYR A 139 5.64 22.69 17.50
C TYR A 139 5.81 24.22 17.41
N ILE A 140 6.16 24.87 18.50
CA ILE A 140 6.31 26.33 18.59
C ILE A 140 7.76 26.78 18.34
N LYS A 141 8.75 25.97 18.70
CA LYS A 141 10.15 26.39 18.71
C LYS A 141 11.00 25.93 17.54
N GLY A 142 10.56 25.02 16.73
CA GLY A 142 11.42 24.54 15.69
C GLY A 142 10.75 23.80 14.54
N PRO A 143 11.40 23.76 13.38
CA PRO A 143 10.91 23.01 12.23
C PRO A 143 11.21 21.53 12.41
N VAL A 144 10.53 20.85 13.33
CA VAL A 144 10.67 19.39 13.46
C VAL A 144 10.14 18.71 12.19
N HIS A 145 9.08 19.22 11.63
CA HIS A 145 8.72 19.05 10.22
C HIS A 145 7.97 20.31 9.76
N ASN A 146 8.16 20.68 8.53
CA ASN A 146 7.53 21.84 7.93
C ASN A 146 6.02 21.63 7.76
N ASN A 147 5.28 21.59 8.86
CA ASN A 147 3.82 21.56 8.86
C ASN A 147 3.21 20.82 7.65
N TRP A 148 3.55 19.57 7.42
CA TRP A 148 2.98 18.73 6.36
C TRP A 148 2.27 17.52 6.96
N GLY A 149 1.24 17.10 6.29
CA GLY A 149 0.54 15.86 6.61
C GLY A 149 -0.10 15.30 5.34
N PHE A 150 -0.39 14.01 5.32
CA PHE A 150 -1.13 13.37 4.24
C PHE A 150 -1.85 12.13 4.75
N TYR A 151 -2.79 11.62 3.97
CA TYR A 151 -3.55 10.45 4.34
C TYR A 151 -3.07 9.20 3.61
N LEU A 152 -2.75 8.16 4.39
CA LEU A 152 -2.30 6.88 3.90
C LEU A 152 -3.43 5.85 4.00
N ALA A 153 -4.05 5.54 2.87
CA ALA A 153 -5.01 4.45 2.79
C ALA A 153 -4.26 3.11 2.79
N ARG A 154 -4.66 2.17 3.67
CA ARG A 154 -3.96 0.90 3.85
C ARG A 154 -4.89 -0.30 3.80
N ILE A 155 -4.52 -1.27 2.99
CA ILE A 155 -5.10 -2.63 2.95
C ILE A 155 -4.00 -3.66 3.13
N CYS A 156 -4.33 -4.95 3.12
CA CYS A 156 -3.31 -5.99 3.01
C CYS A 156 -2.55 -5.86 1.69
N ASN A 157 -1.24 -5.91 1.74
CA ASN A 157 -0.37 -5.73 0.57
C ASN A 157 -0.31 -6.97 -0.35
N HIS A 158 -0.91 -8.09 0.03
CA HIS A 158 -0.83 -9.36 -0.71
C HIS A 158 0.58 -9.62 -1.26
N CYS A 159 1.58 -9.48 -0.39
CA CYS A 159 3.01 -9.45 -0.69
C CYS A 159 3.46 -10.60 -1.59
N THR A 160 4.51 -10.38 -2.36
CA THR A 160 5.17 -11.44 -3.13
C THR A 160 5.87 -12.42 -2.20
N TYR A 161 6.52 -11.90 -1.16
CA TYR A 161 7.16 -12.67 -0.08
C TYR A 161 6.46 -12.39 1.26
N PRO A 162 5.28 -13.02 1.51
CA PRO A 162 4.49 -12.69 2.69
C PRO A 162 5.12 -13.20 3.99
N ALA A 163 5.46 -12.29 4.90
CA ALA A 163 5.94 -12.66 6.22
C ALA A 163 4.90 -13.48 7.02
N CYS A 164 3.62 -13.21 6.83
CA CYS A 164 2.54 -13.95 7.47
C CYS A 164 2.43 -15.41 7.02
N VAL A 165 2.76 -15.70 5.73
CA VAL A 165 2.85 -17.08 5.23
C VAL A 165 4.04 -17.79 5.86
N ALA A 166 5.20 -17.11 5.87
CA ALA A 166 6.45 -17.66 6.40
C ALA A 166 6.35 -17.95 7.90
N ALA A 167 5.66 -17.11 8.66
CA ALA A 167 5.52 -17.25 10.12
C ALA A 167 4.42 -18.23 10.57
N CYS A 168 3.56 -18.73 9.68
CA CYS A 168 2.42 -19.54 10.10
C CYS A 168 2.83 -20.99 10.41
N PRO A 169 2.84 -21.44 11.69
CA PRO A 169 3.28 -22.80 12.05
C PRO A 169 2.33 -23.89 11.53
N ARG A 170 1.06 -23.51 11.28
CA ARG A 170 0.03 -24.43 10.75
C ARG A 170 -0.06 -24.42 9.23
N LYS A 171 0.73 -23.57 8.54
CA LYS A 171 0.63 -23.36 7.09
C LYS A 171 -0.82 -23.08 6.66
N ALA A 172 -1.58 -22.39 7.53
CA ALA A 172 -2.95 -22.00 7.26
C ALA A 172 -3.04 -20.79 6.33
N ILE A 173 -1.95 -20.05 6.15
CA ILE A 173 -1.89 -18.91 5.25
C ILE A 173 -1.19 -19.36 3.98
N TYR A 174 -1.79 -19.05 2.85
CA TYR A 174 -1.29 -19.44 1.55
C TYR A 174 -1.46 -18.31 0.52
N LYS A 175 -0.69 -18.38 -0.54
CA LYS A 175 -0.77 -17.49 -1.69
C LYS A 175 -1.38 -18.27 -2.85
N ARG A 176 -2.41 -17.72 -3.46
CA ARG A 176 -3.07 -18.30 -4.64
C ARG A 176 -2.10 -18.27 -5.82
N GLU A 177 -2.07 -19.35 -6.59
CA GLU A 177 -1.16 -19.48 -7.73
C GLU A 177 -1.67 -18.73 -8.97
N GLU A 178 -2.98 -18.53 -9.07
CA GLU A 178 -3.65 -17.88 -10.19
C GLU A 178 -3.46 -16.34 -10.19
N ASP A 179 -3.55 -15.70 -9.03
CA ASP A 179 -3.61 -14.22 -8.93
C ASP A 179 -2.74 -13.62 -7.83
N GLY A 180 -2.07 -14.45 -7.04
CA GLY A 180 -1.19 -14.02 -5.97
C GLY A 180 -1.89 -13.43 -4.75
N ILE A 181 -3.20 -13.58 -4.62
CA ILE A 181 -3.93 -13.19 -3.42
C ILE A 181 -3.53 -14.08 -2.25
N VAL A 182 -3.19 -13.47 -1.12
CA VAL A 182 -2.84 -14.20 0.10
C VAL A 182 -4.08 -14.35 0.96
N LEU A 183 -4.43 -15.60 1.29
CA LEU A 183 -5.62 -15.96 2.08
C LEU A 183 -5.26 -16.73 3.33
N ILE A 184 -6.23 -16.85 4.25
CA ILE A 184 -6.14 -17.67 5.46
C ILE A 184 -7.22 -18.76 5.38
N ASP A 185 -6.81 -20.01 5.42
CA ASP A 185 -7.73 -21.15 5.60
C ASP A 185 -8.24 -21.13 7.05
N GLN A 186 -9.49 -20.75 7.22
CA GLN A 186 -10.13 -20.60 8.53
C GLN A 186 -10.26 -21.94 9.27
N LYS A 187 -10.42 -23.05 8.54
CA LYS A 187 -10.51 -24.39 9.14
C LYS A 187 -9.16 -24.87 9.67
N ARG A 188 -8.06 -24.48 9.01
CA ARG A 188 -6.69 -24.84 9.38
C ARG A 188 -6.09 -23.90 10.43
N CYS A 189 -6.57 -22.66 10.52
CA CYS A 189 -6.10 -21.68 11.49
C CYS A 189 -6.39 -22.16 12.94
N ARG A 190 -5.42 -21.95 13.86
CA ARG A 190 -5.54 -22.28 15.28
C ARG A 190 -5.19 -21.08 16.18
N GLY A 191 -5.20 -19.85 15.61
CA GLY A 191 -5.08 -18.63 16.37
C GLY A 191 -3.72 -18.39 17.05
N TYR A 192 -2.63 -18.97 16.56
CA TYR A 192 -1.29 -18.73 17.13
C TYR A 192 -0.80 -17.27 17.01
N ARG A 193 -1.46 -16.47 16.19
CA ARG A 193 -1.19 -15.04 15.98
C ARG A 193 0.19 -14.68 15.42
N GLU A 194 1.02 -15.67 15.04
CA GLU A 194 2.33 -15.43 14.45
C GLU A 194 2.26 -14.59 13.16
N CYS A 195 1.17 -14.68 12.41
CA CYS A 195 0.91 -13.83 11.26
C CYS A 195 0.71 -12.35 11.64
N VAL A 196 0.13 -12.07 12.82
CA VAL A 196 -0.03 -10.72 13.35
C VAL A 196 1.33 -10.18 13.79
N ARG A 197 2.12 -10.99 14.52
CA ARG A 197 3.44 -10.64 14.99
C ARG A 197 4.39 -10.35 13.82
N ALA A 198 4.45 -11.22 12.82
CA ALA A 198 5.42 -11.14 11.73
C ALA A 198 5.06 -10.15 10.62
N CYS A 199 3.77 -9.81 10.44
CA CYS A 199 3.39 -8.85 9.40
C CYS A 199 3.95 -7.46 9.73
N PRO A 200 4.86 -6.89 8.93
CA PRO A 200 5.41 -5.57 9.23
C PRO A 200 4.38 -4.44 9.05
N TYR A 201 3.35 -4.69 8.25
CA TYR A 201 2.25 -3.73 8.00
C TYR A 201 1.07 -3.90 8.95
N LYS A 202 1.10 -4.88 9.85
CA LYS A 202 0.04 -5.17 10.84
C LYS A 202 -1.36 -5.24 10.24
N LYS A 203 -1.51 -5.98 9.13
CA LYS A 203 -2.80 -6.16 8.42
C LYS A 203 -3.50 -7.51 8.65
N PRO A 204 -2.92 -8.55 9.22
CA PRO A 204 -3.69 -9.61 9.87
C PRO A 204 -4.21 -9.15 11.23
N PHE A 205 -5.43 -9.53 11.54
CA PHE A 205 -6.10 -9.28 12.81
C PHE A 205 -6.47 -10.60 13.46
N TYR A 206 -6.53 -10.65 14.78
CA TYR A 206 -7.01 -11.79 15.52
C TYR A 206 -8.44 -11.52 16.00
N ASN A 207 -9.33 -12.44 15.73
CA ASN A 207 -10.69 -12.39 16.23
C ASN A 207 -10.79 -13.20 17.53
N ASN A 208 -10.97 -12.52 18.64
CA ASN A 208 -11.01 -13.12 19.98
C ASN A 208 -12.23 -14.04 20.17
N THR A 209 -13.32 -13.80 19.46
CA THR A 209 -14.55 -14.58 19.56
C THR A 209 -14.46 -15.88 18.78
N THR A 210 -13.99 -15.82 17.52
CA THR A 210 -13.84 -17.00 16.66
C THR A 210 -12.52 -17.73 16.87
N ARG A 211 -11.57 -17.11 17.56
CA ARG A 211 -10.22 -17.58 17.86
C ARG A 211 -9.37 -17.90 16.63
N VAL A 212 -9.64 -17.25 15.53
CA VAL A 212 -8.86 -17.36 14.28
C VAL A 212 -8.36 -15.99 13.82
N SER A 213 -7.32 -16.00 12.99
CA SER A 213 -6.82 -14.77 12.39
C SER A 213 -7.57 -14.47 11.09
N GLU A 214 -7.74 -13.19 10.82
CA GLU A 214 -8.44 -12.65 9.66
C GLU A 214 -7.61 -11.56 8.98
N LYS A 215 -7.84 -11.34 7.70
CA LYS A 215 -7.22 -10.24 6.94
C LYS A 215 -7.96 -9.97 5.65
N CYS A 216 -7.68 -8.83 5.04
CA CYS A 216 -8.18 -8.49 3.71
C CYS A 216 -8.01 -9.66 2.72
N ILE A 217 -9.07 -9.99 2.00
CA ILE A 217 -9.15 -11.06 1.01
C ILE A 217 -9.05 -10.53 -0.43
N ALA A 218 -8.67 -9.25 -0.62
CA ALA A 218 -8.67 -8.55 -1.91
C ALA A 218 -10.04 -8.55 -2.63
N CYS A 219 -11.13 -8.78 -1.92
CA CYS A 219 -12.47 -9.01 -2.50
C CYS A 219 -12.46 -10.08 -3.60
N TYR A 220 -11.69 -11.18 -3.41
CA TYR A 220 -11.50 -12.19 -4.47
C TYR A 220 -12.80 -12.71 -5.11
N PRO A 221 -13.95 -12.84 -4.38
CA PRO A 221 -15.19 -13.26 -5.02
C PRO A 221 -15.68 -12.27 -6.11
N LYS A 222 -15.39 -10.97 -5.94
CA LYS A 222 -15.68 -9.95 -6.96
C LYS A 222 -14.68 -10.01 -8.12
N ILE A 223 -13.40 -10.15 -7.79
CA ILE A 223 -12.32 -10.22 -8.80
C ILE A 223 -12.49 -11.42 -9.73
N GLU A 224 -12.92 -12.56 -9.21
CA GLU A 224 -13.22 -13.76 -10.01
C GLU A 224 -14.33 -13.52 -11.04
N ASN A 225 -15.25 -12.61 -10.74
CA ASN A 225 -16.31 -12.17 -11.64
C ASN A 225 -15.91 -10.97 -12.54
N GLY A 226 -14.64 -10.53 -12.50
CA GLY A 226 -14.17 -9.35 -13.22
C GLY A 226 -14.61 -8.01 -12.64
N GLU A 227 -15.20 -8.03 -11.43
CA GLU A 227 -15.67 -6.83 -10.74
C GLU A 227 -14.55 -6.18 -9.92
N MET A 228 -14.69 -4.88 -9.66
CA MET A 228 -13.77 -4.14 -8.83
C MET A 228 -13.99 -4.39 -7.33
N PRO A 229 -12.93 -4.35 -6.50
CA PRO A 229 -13.04 -4.45 -5.05
C PRO A 229 -13.89 -3.33 -4.45
N GLN A 230 -14.58 -3.64 -3.35
CA GLN A 230 -15.49 -2.73 -2.67
C GLN A 230 -14.83 -1.38 -2.31
N CYS A 231 -13.60 -1.41 -1.79
CA CYS A 231 -12.87 -0.21 -1.41
C CYS A 231 -12.38 0.63 -2.62
N VAL A 232 -12.42 0.09 -3.82
CA VAL A 232 -12.12 0.83 -5.06
C VAL A 232 -13.39 1.52 -5.58
N THR A 233 -14.48 0.76 -5.71
CA THR A 233 -15.75 1.28 -6.26
C THR A 233 -16.37 2.38 -5.41
N THR A 234 -16.17 2.34 -4.09
CA THR A 234 -16.75 3.33 -3.16
C THR A 234 -15.84 4.53 -2.90
N CYS A 235 -14.68 4.61 -3.54
CA CYS A 235 -13.73 5.68 -3.29
C CYS A 235 -14.21 7.02 -3.90
N ILE A 236 -14.64 7.95 -3.07
CA ILE A 236 -15.14 9.27 -3.50
C ILE A 236 -14.03 10.09 -4.19
N GLY A 237 -12.82 10.07 -3.64
CA GLY A 237 -11.66 10.78 -4.18
C GLY A 237 -11.04 10.15 -5.42
N LYS A 238 -11.59 9.00 -5.89
CA LYS A 238 -11.04 8.28 -7.06
C LYS A 238 -9.53 8.04 -6.97
N ILE A 239 -9.05 7.71 -5.76
CA ILE A 239 -7.60 7.56 -5.51
C ILE A 239 -7.06 6.18 -5.89
N ARG A 240 -7.91 5.22 -6.24
CA ARG A 240 -7.55 3.81 -6.32
C ARG A 240 -7.70 3.28 -7.72
N LEU A 241 -6.65 2.62 -8.19
CA LEU A 241 -6.66 1.76 -9.36
C LEU A 241 -6.31 0.34 -8.92
N GLN A 242 -7.01 -0.66 -9.45
CA GLN A 242 -6.73 -2.07 -9.21
C GLN A 242 -6.61 -2.79 -10.54
N GLY A 243 -5.68 -3.71 -10.62
CA GLY A 243 -5.47 -4.53 -11.80
C GLY A 243 -4.50 -5.66 -11.54
N PHE A 244 -4.05 -6.29 -12.60
CA PHE A 244 -2.99 -7.29 -12.55
C PHE A 244 -1.71 -6.71 -13.13
N LYS A 245 -0.61 -6.86 -12.39
CA LYS A 245 0.72 -6.51 -12.87
C LYS A 245 1.47 -7.73 -13.38
N SER A 246 2.34 -7.52 -14.33
CA SER A 246 3.30 -8.50 -14.81
C SER A 246 4.53 -8.58 -13.90
N ARG A 247 5.36 -9.55 -14.15
CA ARG A 247 6.71 -9.60 -13.60
C ARG A 247 7.57 -8.50 -14.22
N PRO A 248 8.56 -7.95 -13.50
CA PRO A 248 9.43 -6.90 -14.03
C PRO A 248 10.22 -7.26 -15.29
N ASP A 249 10.40 -8.56 -15.56
CA ASP A 249 11.04 -9.08 -16.77
C ASP A 249 10.06 -9.30 -17.95
N LYS A 250 8.75 -9.09 -17.75
CA LYS A 250 7.67 -9.29 -18.74
C LYS A 250 6.69 -8.12 -18.76
N VAL A 251 7.20 -6.91 -18.66
CA VAL A 251 6.39 -5.67 -18.58
C VAL A 251 5.62 -5.42 -19.88
N ARG A 252 4.33 -5.12 -19.74
CA ARG A 252 3.44 -4.72 -20.84
C ARG A 252 3.18 -3.21 -20.76
N LYS A 253 3.69 -2.43 -21.72
CA LYS A 253 3.56 -0.96 -21.72
C LYS A 253 2.11 -0.47 -21.81
N ASN A 254 1.23 -1.25 -22.44
CA ASN A 254 -0.19 -0.95 -22.56
C ASN A 254 -1.05 -1.46 -21.39
N ASN A 255 -0.46 -2.10 -20.39
CA ASN A 255 -1.16 -2.42 -19.14
C ASN A 255 -0.97 -1.27 -18.16
N PRO A 256 -2.04 -0.69 -17.58
CA PRO A 256 -1.92 0.51 -16.76
C PRO A 256 -1.13 0.28 -15.47
N MET A 257 -1.22 -0.93 -14.87
CA MET A 257 -0.45 -1.27 -13.68
C MET A 257 1.05 -1.35 -13.99
N ASP A 258 1.43 -2.06 -15.06
CA ASP A 258 2.82 -2.19 -15.50
C ASP A 258 3.41 -0.84 -15.89
N TYR A 259 2.61 -0.02 -16.59
CA TYR A 259 3.04 1.30 -17.02
C TYR A 259 3.38 2.22 -15.84
N LEU A 260 2.50 2.30 -14.85
CA LEU A 260 2.69 3.17 -13.69
C LEU A 260 3.79 2.64 -12.74
N ILE A 261 3.89 1.31 -12.57
CA ILE A 261 4.82 0.68 -11.61
C ILE A 261 6.21 0.48 -12.22
N HIS A 262 6.30 -0.06 -13.45
CA HIS A 262 7.56 -0.52 -14.03
C HIS A 262 8.14 0.42 -15.08
N VAL A 263 7.27 1.02 -15.92
CA VAL A 263 7.73 1.90 -17.01
C VAL A 263 8.00 3.30 -16.49
N LYS A 264 6.99 3.98 -15.95
CA LYS A 264 7.13 5.34 -15.40
C LYS A 264 7.72 5.35 -14.01
N LYS A 265 7.49 4.28 -13.22
CA LYS A 265 7.93 4.19 -11.83
C LYS A 265 7.42 5.35 -10.96
N ILE A 266 6.18 5.77 -11.23
CA ILE A 266 5.50 6.81 -10.47
C ILE A 266 4.79 6.21 -9.25
N ALA A 267 4.35 4.97 -9.34
CA ALA A 267 3.76 4.22 -8.24
C ALA A 267 4.82 3.37 -7.54
N LEU A 268 5.03 3.62 -6.25
CA LEU A 268 6.12 3.06 -5.46
C LEU A 268 5.60 2.14 -4.35
N PRO A 269 6.36 1.11 -3.96
CA PRO A 269 5.99 0.21 -2.86
C PRO A 269 6.15 0.90 -1.50
N LEU A 270 5.37 0.45 -0.51
CA LEU A 270 5.46 0.92 0.86
C LEU A 270 6.56 0.15 1.61
N TYR A 271 7.56 0.87 2.14
CA TYR A 271 8.69 0.30 2.89
C TYR A 271 9.35 -0.91 2.22
N PRO A 272 9.91 -0.77 1.02
CA PRO A 272 10.52 -1.89 0.28
C PRO A 272 11.66 -2.55 1.04
N GLN A 273 12.37 -1.82 1.92
CA GLN A 273 13.44 -2.32 2.78
C GLN A 273 13.02 -3.46 3.71
N LEU A 274 11.71 -3.61 3.98
CA LEU A 274 11.20 -4.73 4.77
C LEU A 274 11.32 -6.08 4.06
N GLY A 275 11.54 -6.08 2.73
CA GLY A 275 11.80 -7.29 1.95
C GLY A 275 10.57 -8.09 1.54
N THR A 276 9.37 -7.69 1.90
CA THR A 276 8.13 -8.44 1.61
C THR A 276 7.66 -8.34 0.16
N GLU A 277 8.20 -7.42 -0.62
CA GLU A 277 7.78 -7.07 -1.98
C GLU A 277 6.25 -6.86 -2.06
N PRO A 278 5.73 -5.75 -1.43
CA PRO A 278 4.31 -5.45 -1.40
C PRO A 278 3.72 -5.19 -2.79
N ASN A 279 2.44 -5.53 -2.98
CA ASN A 279 1.71 -5.33 -4.22
C ASN A 279 0.63 -4.23 -4.12
N VAL A 280 0.66 -3.44 -3.06
CA VAL A 280 0.01 -2.14 -2.98
C VAL A 280 1.07 -1.07 -3.17
N TYR A 281 0.87 -0.23 -4.16
CA TYR A 281 1.77 0.84 -4.55
C TYR A 281 1.12 2.19 -4.28
N TYR A 282 1.94 3.20 -4.14
CA TYR A 282 1.49 4.55 -3.83
C TYR A 282 2.14 5.55 -4.78
N ILE A 283 1.36 6.50 -5.27
CA ILE A 283 1.89 7.73 -5.84
C ILE A 283 2.15 8.65 -4.66
N PRO A 284 3.42 9.01 -4.37
CA PRO A 284 3.77 9.80 -3.20
C PRO A 284 3.13 11.19 -3.20
N PRO A 285 2.83 11.77 -2.02
CA PRO A 285 2.31 13.12 -1.93
C PRO A 285 3.40 14.15 -2.30
N VAL A 286 3.03 15.13 -3.12
CA VAL A 286 4.00 16.10 -3.68
C VAL A 286 4.47 17.16 -2.69
N HIS A 287 3.76 17.36 -1.58
CA HIS A 287 4.00 18.42 -0.59
C HIS A 287 4.77 17.96 0.66
N VAL A 288 5.13 16.67 0.72
CA VAL A 288 5.80 16.07 1.89
C VAL A 288 7.31 16.12 1.74
N ASP A 289 8.03 16.20 2.87
CA ASP A 289 9.49 16.21 2.91
C ASP A 289 10.08 14.98 2.21
N GLN A 290 11.06 15.21 1.35
CA GLN A 290 11.66 14.18 0.51
C GLN A 290 12.40 13.10 1.29
N ARG A 291 12.96 13.42 2.47
CA ARG A 291 13.66 12.45 3.33
C ARG A 291 12.66 11.45 3.89
N PHE A 292 11.50 11.94 4.32
CA PHE A 292 10.41 11.08 4.79
C PHE A 292 9.88 10.18 3.67
N LEU A 293 9.66 10.74 2.47
CA LEU A 293 9.20 9.97 1.31
C LEU A 293 10.21 8.90 0.89
N LYS A 294 11.52 9.19 0.93
CA LYS A 294 12.57 8.20 0.64
C LYS A 294 12.59 7.08 1.66
N GLN A 295 12.39 7.36 2.93
CA GLN A 295 12.29 6.35 3.96
C GLN A 295 11.08 5.44 3.72
N MET A 296 9.94 6.03 3.36
CA MET A 296 8.67 5.33 3.20
C MET A 296 8.57 4.55 1.88
N PHE A 297 9.04 5.13 0.77
CA PHE A 297 8.83 4.60 -0.58
C PHE A 297 10.13 4.21 -1.30
N GLY A 298 11.27 4.36 -0.65
CA GLY A 298 12.58 4.08 -1.24
C GLY A 298 13.15 5.21 -2.10
N PRO A 299 14.32 4.98 -2.73
CA PRO A 299 15.10 6.03 -3.41
C PRO A 299 14.43 6.63 -4.66
N GLY A 300 13.37 6.00 -5.17
CA GLY A 300 12.61 6.49 -6.33
C GLY A 300 11.65 7.64 -6.04
N ALA A 301 11.47 8.04 -4.77
CA ALA A 301 10.45 8.99 -4.34
C ALA A 301 10.58 10.36 -5.02
N ASP A 302 11.78 10.93 -5.10
CA ASP A 302 12.03 12.24 -5.73
C ASP A 302 11.58 12.25 -7.19
N LYS A 303 11.98 11.22 -7.94
CA LYS A 303 11.64 11.10 -9.35
C LYS A 303 10.12 10.92 -9.54
N SER A 304 9.49 10.14 -8.70
CA SER A 304 8.04 9.93 -8.73
C SER A 304 7.29 11.25 -8.52
N VAL A 305 7.67 12.04 -7.51
CA VAL A 305 7.09 13.36 -7.23
C VAL A 305 7.26 14.30 -8.42
N GLN A 306 8.45 14.35 -9.02
CA GLN A 306 8.72 15.20 -10.20
C GLN A 306 7.88 14.77 -11.41
N LEU A 307 7.74 13.47 -11.66
CA LEU A 307 6.91 12.94 -12.75
C LEU A 307 5.44 13.31 -12.55
N TYR A 308 4.93 13.19 -11.32
CA TYR A 308 3.56 13.55 -11.01
C TYR A 308 3.30 15.06 -11.21
N ARG A 309 4.18 15.91 -10.71
CA ARG A 309 4.10 17.38 -10.91
C ARG A 309 4.09 17.80 -12.38
N ASN A 310 4.75 17.03 -13.24
CA ASN A 310 4.85 17.29 -14.67
C ASN A 310 3.89 16.42 -15.50
N ALA A 311 2.98 15.67 -14.88
CA ALA A 311 2.13 14.71 -15.57
C ALA A 311 1.31 15.31 -16.70
N ILE A 312 0.88 16.56 -16.55
CA ILE A 312 0.11 17.28 -17.58
C ILE A 312 0.82 17.41 -18.95
N LYS A 313 2.13 17.28 -18.96
CA LYS A 313 2.96 17.32 -20.18
C LYS A 313 3.09 15.97 -20.89
N ASP A 314 2.54 14.90 -20.28
CA ASP A 314 2.68 13.52 -20.74
C ASP A 314 1.31 12.88 -20.91
N LYS A 315 0.80 12.90 -22.15
CA LYS A 315 -0.54 12.38 -22.47
C LYS A 315 -0.75 10.92 -22.07
N GLU A 316 0.24 10.06 -22.26
CA GLU A 316 0.16 8.65 -21.88
C GLU A 316 0.06 8.49 -20.36
N LEU A 317 0.81 9.29 -19.60
CA LEU A 317 0.75 9.28 -18.15
C LEU A 317 -0.61 9.80 -17.65
N ILE A 318 -1.11 10.91 -18.19
CA ILE A 318 -2.45 11.40 -17.85
C ILE A 318 -3.50 10.35 -18.20
N GLY A 319 -3.40 9.71 -19.37
CA GLY A 319 -4.29 8.65 -19.77
C GLY A 319 -4.35 7.50 -18.75
N ALA A 320 -3.22 7.06 -18.24
CA ALA A 320 -3.19 6.05 -17.19
C ALA A 320 -3.78 6.56 -15.87
N LEU A 321 -3.55 7.83 -15.50
CA LEU A 321 -4.05 8.44 -14.28
C LEU A 321 -5.56 8.73 -14.31
N THR A 322 -6.15 8.99 -15.47
CA THR A 322 -7.61 9.16 -15.60
C THR A 322 -8.40 7.88 -15.39
N LEU A 323 -7.76 6.71 -15.47
CA LEU A 323 -8.39 5.42 -15.17
C LEU A 323 -8.76 5.26 -13.69
N PHE A 324 -8.16 6.04 -12.78
CA PHE A 324 -8.42 5.95 -11.35
C PHE A 324 -9.88 6.28 -11.03
N GLY A 325 -10.61 5.28 -10.53
CA GLY A 325 -12.02 5.41 -10.15
C GLY A 325 -12.99 5.63 -11.31
N CYS A 326 -12.54 5.54 -12.57
CA CYS A 326 -13.39 5.67 -13.75
C CYS A 326 -13.77 4.32 -14.36
N THR A 327 -13.24 3.21 -13.83
CA THR A 327 -13.48 1.87 -14.37
C THR A 327 -14.49 1.11 -13.53
N GLN A 328 -15.40 0.39 -14.19
CA GLN A 328 -16.34 -0.53 -13.54
C GLN A 328 -15.79 -1.96 -13.45
N GLY A 329 -14.80 -2.30 -14.25
CA GLY A 329 -14.12 -3.59 -14.30
C GLY A 329 -12.61 -3.44 -14.30
N ILE A 330 -11.91 -4.58 -14.28
CA ILE A 330 -10.46 -4.63 -14.29
C ILE A 330 -9.94 -4.31 -15.70
N VAL A 331 -9.19 -3.22 -15.82
CA VAL A 331 -8.54 -2.84 -17.09
C VAL A 331 -7.28 -3.67 -17.27
N ASP A 332 -7.21 -4.46 -18.34
CA ASP A 332 -6.03 -5.22 -18.73
C ASP A 332 -5.12 -4.43 -19.66
N THR A 333 -5.69 -3.73 -20.64
CA THR A 333 -4.93 -2.86 -21.54
C THR A 333 -5.62 -1.51 -21.70
N TYR A 334 -4.85 -0.48 -22.00
CA TYR A 334 -5.36 0.86 -22.32
C TYR A 334 -4.58 1.47 -23.48
N ARG A 335 -5.19 2.47 -24.10
CA ARG A 335 -4.57 3.33 -25.09
C ARG A 335 -5.12 4.74 -24.97
N VAL A 336 -4.34 5.70 -25.43
CA VAL A 336 -4.75 7.10 -25.54
C VAL A 336 -5.02 7.41 -27.00
N GLU A 337 -6.24 7.86 -27.31
CA GLU A 337 -6.67 8.26 -28.65
C GLU A 337 -7.21 9.68 -28.61
N GLY A 338 -6.54 10.61 -29.30
CA GLY A 338 -6.92 12.01 -29.29
C GLY A 338 -6.85 12.60 -27.87
N ASP A 339 -8.00 12.93 -27.32
CA ASP A 339 -8.21 13.47 -25.97
C ASP A 339 -8.94 12.48 -25.03
N HIS A 340 -8.96 11.20 -25.39
CA HIS A 340 -9.60 10.15 -24.59
C HIS A 340 -8.64 9.05 -24.20
N THR A 341 -8.91 8.43 -23.04
CA THR A 341 -8.33 7.16 -22.62
C THR A 341 -9.37 6.07 -22.75
N ILE A 342 -9.02 5.02 -23.47
CA ILE A 342 -9.87 3.86 -23.70
C ILE A 342 -9.21 2.65 -23.02
N GLY A 343 -9.97 1.96 -22.18
CA GLY A 343 -9.50 0.77 -21.46
C GLY A 343 -10.31 -0.46 -21.83
N PHE A 344 -9.61 -1.59 -21.88
CA PHE A 344 -10.15 -2.89 -22.30
C PHE A 344 -9.94 -3.93 -21.20
N ASP A 345 -10.90 -4.84 -21.09
CA ASP A 345 -10.76 -6.03 -20.25
C ASP A 345 -9.82 -7.07 -20.89
N GLU A 346 -9.59 -8.18 -20.21
CA GLU A 346 -8.75 -9.28 -20.68
C GLU A 346 -9.25 -9.93 -21.98
N LYS A 347 -10.54 -9.77 -22.28
CA LYS A 347 -11.16 -10.31 -23.52
C LYS A 347 -11.11 -9.31 -24.68
N GLY A 348 -10.52 -8.12 -24.45
CA GLY A 348 -10.45 -7.04 -25.43
C GLY A 348 -11.74 -6.25 -25.59
N LYS A 349 -12.70 -6.41 -24.66
CA LYS A 349 -13.93 -5.61 -24.65
C LYS A 349 -13.63 -4.24 -24.03
N GLU A 350 -14.07 -3.17 -24.69
CA GLU A 350 -14.02 -1.82 -24.14
C GLU A 350 -14.88 -1.73 -22.88
N ILE A 351 -14.30 -1.28 -21.77
CA ILE A 351 -14.96 -1.16 -20.46
C ILE A 351 -14.88 0.25 -19.88
N VAL A 352 -14.06 1.12 -20.47
CA VAL A 352 -13.95 2.52 -20.08
C VAL A 352 -13.51 3.36 -21.29
N ASN A 353 -14.14 4.52 -21.43
CA ASN A 353 -13.77 5.52 -22.41
C ASN A 353 -14.02 6.88 -21.76
N VAL A 354 -12.94 7.55 -21.36
CA VAL A 354 -13.00 8.79 -20.58
C VAL A 354 -12.11 9.85 -21.17
N PRO A 355 -12.54 11.13 -21.17
CA PRO A 355 -11.73 12.22 -21.67
C PRO A 355 -10.53 12.49 -20.75
N LEU A 356 -9.42 12.93 -21.32
CA LEU A 356 -8.19 13.34 -20.61
C LEU A 356 -8.37 14.65 -19.82
N THR A 357 -9.56 15.21 -19.82
CA THR A 357 -9.91 16.43 -19.06
C THR A 357 -10.13 16.20 -17.58
N GLU A 358 -10.23 14.95 -17.14
CA GLU A 358 -10.18 14.66 -15.70
C GLU A 358 -8.82 15.09 -15.16
N PRO A 359 -8.72 16.17 -14.39
CA PRO A 359 -7.42 16.73 -14.10
C PRO A 359 -6.67 15.82 -13.14
N VAL A 360 -5.46 15.48 -13.50
CA VAL A 360 -4.43 15.19 -12.51
C VAL A 360 -4.15 16.50 -11.81
N PHE A 361 -4.87 16.77 -10.76
CA PHE A 361 -4.80 18.05 -10.09
C PHE A 361 -3.67 18.02 -9.06
N VAL A 362 -2.54 18.57 -9.43
CA VAL A 362 -1.43 18.80 -8.50
C VAL A 362 -1.55 20.21 -7.95
N ARG A 363 -1.97 20.31 -6.70
CA ARG A 363 -1.97 21.61 -6.01
C ARG A 363 -0.56 21.94 -5.51
N PRO A 364 -0.16 23.20 -5.52
CA PRO A 364 1.09 23.60 -4.92
C PRO A 364 1.05 23.35 -3.41
N ALA A 365 2.16 22.85 -2.85
CA ALA A 365 2.29 22.67 -1.40
C ALA A 365 2.30 24.00 -0.65
N LYS A 366 2.65 25.08 -1.36
CA LYS A 366 2.70 26.44 -0.83
C LYS A 366 2.01 27.39 -1.79
N ILE A 367 1.19 28.29 -1.23
CA ILE A 367 0.60 29.39 -2.00
C ILE A 367 1.58 30.56 -1.90
N GLU A 368 2.29 30.86 -2.98
CA GLU A 368 3.32 31.92 -3.02
C GLU A 368 2.77 33.30 -2.66
N ALA A 369 1.55 33.63 -3.12
CA ALA A 369 0.93 34.92 -2.87
C ALA A 369 0.63 35.20 -1.39
N THR A 370 0.36 34.19 -0.61
CA THR A 370 0.02 34.33 0.81
C THR A 370 1.07 33.74 1.77
N GLY A 371 2.07 33.04 1.22
CA GLY A 371 3.05 32.29 2.02
C GLY A 371 2.47 31.08 2.76
N ALA A 372 1.16 30.78 2.57
CA ALA A 372 0.49 29.70 3.28
C ALA A 372 0.90 28.33 2.73
N TYR A 373 1.09 27.37 3.63
CA TYR A 373 1.24 25.97 3.28
C TYR A 373 -0.13 25.29 3.19
N LEU A 374 -0.27 24.45 2.21
CA LEU A 374 -1.46 23.62 2.03
C LEU A 374 -1.16 22.22 2.55
N TYR A 375 -1.95 21.78 3.50
CA TYR A 375 -1.90 20.43 4.03
C TYR A 375 -2.88 19.58 3.26
N ASN A 376 -2.43 18.36 2.90
CA ASN A 376 -3.29 17.35 2.32
C ASN A 376 -4.30 17.91 1.32
N ASN A 377 -3.78 18.42 0.25
CA ASN A 377 -4.55 19.09 -0.76
C ASN A 377 -5.40 18.13 -1.56
N THR A 378 -6.61 18.04 -1.20
CA THR A 378 -7.64 17.37 -1.97
C THR A 378 -8.41 18.35 -2.80
#